data_7ce9c9e072de793a7e916c8b02416c4b
#
_entry.id   7ce9c9e072de793a7e916c8b02416c4b
#
_cell.length_a   1.000
_cell.length_b   1.000
_cell.length_c   1.000
_cell.angle_alpha   90.00
_cell.angle_beta   90.00
_cell.angle_gamma   90.00
#
_symmetry.space_group_name_H-M   'P 1'
#
loop_
_entity.id
_entity.type
_entity.pdbx_description
1 polymer ?
#
loop_
_entity_poly.entity_id
_entity_poly.type
_entity_poly.pdbx_seq_one_letter_code
_entity_poly.pdbx_strand_id
1 'polypeptide(L)'
;MSSGNDCYPQAFTKPAFGEGEVAALVDRVFGLKVSWVRPLPSYDDQNFHVRVLRSEGADGDADEYVLKITNSEDSQKPDLIEVQTQAMMFLSAKGFPSATPYLTKGDDIMSLESDGGPGNKKYLIRLLTYLPGTPVAKVATTPQVFYEIGKLAASLDTALAEKFHHPSVKSLHRGQFIWNLANVPLLDQYIYALGQNKYRELVEQVIEQFKGKVVPKLSSFRACINHGDLNDHNILVEPCSLEHPPQYRVSGILDFSDMSYGYYVFEVAIAIMYLMIESSDPLRVGGHVLAGFESVLPLTAAERGALFLLVSGRFAQSLVIAAHTALLYPDNREYLMVTARTGWRHLMSMFEVGQEAVEKTWFETAAAYGHRAPAETGGGAGVTAEPRHGDTRHGDTRLGQ
;
A
#
# COMPACT_ATOMS: atom_id res chain seq x y z
N MET A 1 6.13 29.74 -10.88
CA MET A 1 5.26 29.16 -11.91
C MET A 1 6.03 28.00 -12.52
N SER A 2 5.90 26.83 -11.92
CA SER A 2 6.46 25.58 -12.47
C SER A 2 5.26 24.74 -12.86
N SER A 3 4.93 24.79 -14.16
CA SER A 3 3.95 23.90 -14.77
C SER A 3 4.64 22.57 -15.06
N GLY A 4 4.82 21.76 -14.02
CA GLY A 4 5.16 20.35 -14.20
C GLY A 4 3.95 19.64 -14.77
N ASN A 5 4.04 19.21 -16.03
CA ASN A 5 3.10 18.30 -16.64
C ASN A 5 3.25 16.92 -15.98
N ASP A 6 2.51 16.66 -14.91
CA ASP A 6 2.35 15.32 -14.34
C ASP A 6 1.36 14.46 -15.15
N CYS A 7 1.16 14.77 -16.45
CA CYS A 7 0.39 13.95 -17.37
C CYS A 7 1.19 12.69 -17.72
N TYR A 8 0.78 11.53 -17.24
CA TYR A 8 1.12 10.25 -17.86
C TYR A 8 0.52 10.21 -19.27
N PRO A 9 1.16 9.66 -20.28
CA PRO A 9 2.51 9.14 -20.32
C PRO A 9 3.35 9.74 -21.45
N GLN A 10 4.36 10.49 -21.15
CA GLN A 10 5.50 10.47 -22.05
C GLN A 10 6.22 9.15 -21.77
N ALA A 11 6.80 8.54 -22.83
CA ALA A 11 7.48 7.27 -22.69
C ALA A 11 8.62 7.39 -21.67
N PHE A 12 8.35 6.97 -20.42
CA PHE A 12 9.40 6.86 -19.40
C PHE A 12 10.44 5.84 -19.86
N THR A 13 11.68 6.01 -19.45
CA THR A 13 12.67 4.96 -19.67
C THR A 13 12.78 4.13 -18.40
N LYS A 14 12.35 2.87 -18.52
CA LYS A 14 12.58 1.89 -17.49
C LYS A 14 14.09 1.63 -17.37
N PRO A 15 14.66 1.59 -16.15
CA PRO A 15 16.06 1.19 -15.94
C PRO A 15 16.29 -0.23 -16.48
N ALA A 16 17.53 -0.50 -16.94
CA ALA A 16 17.89 -1.79 -17.54
C ALA A 16 19.27 -2.29 -17.04
N PHE A 17 19.45 -2.30 -15.72
CA PHE A 17 20.68 -2.79 -15.08
C PHE A 17 20.69 -4.32 -15.04
N GLY A 18 21.84 -4.92 -15.37
CA GLY A 18 22.08 -6.35 -15.20
C GLY A 18 22.46 -6.71 -13.76
N GLU A 19 22.33 -7.98 -13.39
CA GLU A 19 22.64 -8.45 -12.01
C GLU A 19 24.08 -8.15 -11.59
N GLY A 20 25.07 -8.28 -12.50
CA GLY A 20 26.45 -7.93 -12.24
C GLY A 20 26.68 -6.45 -12.00
N GLU A 21 25.95 -5.59 -12.71
CA GLU A 21 25.98 -4.12 -12.53
C GLU A 21 25.35 -3.74 -11.19
N VAL A 22 24.27 -4.42 -10.79
CA VAL A 22 23.61 -4.23 -9.50
C VAL A 22 24.55 -4.52 -8.34
N ALA A 23 25.30 -5.62 -8.39
CA ALA A 23 26.27 -5.97 -7.34
C ALA A 23 27.39 -4.92 -7.23
N ALA A 24 27.92 -4.44 -8.36
CA ALA A 24 28.94 -3.40 -8.41
C ALA A 24 28.38 -2.04 -7.90
N LEU A 25 27.12 -1.74 -8.24
CA LEU A 25 26.44 -0.51 -7.82
C LEU A 25 26.24 -0.47 -6.30
N VAL A 26 25.77 -1.58 -5.71
CA VAL A 26 25.56 -1.71 -4.26
C VAL A 26 26.91 -1.58 -3.50
N ASP A 27 27.98 -2.23 -3.97
CA ASP A 27 29.31 -2.09 -3.37
C ASP A 27 29.82 -0.64 -3.47
N ARG A 28 29.71 -0.03 -4.64
CA ARG A 28 30.21 1.33 -4.88
C ARG A 28 29.48 2.37 -4.06
N VAL A 29 28.15 2.33 -4.00
CA VAL A 29 27.32 3.36 -3.37
C VAL A 29 27.14 3.10 -1.88
N PHE A 30 26.82 1.86 -1.50
CA PHE A 30 26.46 1.51 -0.12
C PHE A 30 27.57 0.81 0.66
N GLY A 31 28.65 0.38 -0.01
CA GLY A 31 29.79 -0.29 0.64
C GLY A 31 29.52 -1.73 1.04
N LEU A 32 28.48 -2.36 0.50
CA LEU A 32 28.06 -3.69 0.84
C LEU A 32 28.48 -4.71 -0.25
N LYS A 33 29.01 -5.85 0.18
CA LYS A 33 29.39 -6.95 -0.71
C LYS A 33 28.19 -7.85 -0.95
N VAL A 34 27.69 -7.83 -2.17
CA VAL A 34 26.53 -8.64 -2.59
C VAL A 34 26.98 -10.08 -2.85
N SER A 35 26.27 -11.05 -2.25
CA SER A 35 26.44 -12.47 -2.46
C SER A 35 25.41 -13.06 -3.43
N TRP A 36 24.28 -12.40 -3.60
CA TRP A 36 23.21 -12.89 -4.45
C TRP A 36 22.28 -11.75 -4.87
N VAL A 37 21.77 -11.82 -6.11
CA VAL A 37 20.85 -10.85 -6.72
C VAL A 37 19.71 -11.61 -7.39
N ARG A 38 18.48 -11.09 -7.27
CA ARG A 38 17.33 -11.58 -8.04
C ARG A 38 16.45 -10.38 -8.45
N PRO A 39 16.10 -10.26 -9.73
CA PRO A 39 15.14 -9.27 -10.17
C PRO A 39 13.76 -9.50 -9.54
N LEU A 40 13.08 -8.42 -9.19
CA LEU A 40 11.72 -8.41 -8.70
C LEU A 40 10.79 -7.82 -9.77
N PRO A 41 9.52 -8.24 -9.84
CA PRO A 41 8.52 -7.60 -10.69
C PRO A 41 8.40 -6.11 -10.37
N SER A 42 8.22 -5.29 -11.41
CA SER A 42 8.01 -3.85 -11.27
C SER A 42 7.26 -3.29 -12.47
N TYR A 43 6.50 -2.22 -12.26
CA TYR A 43 5.71 -1.57 -13.31
C TYR A 43 6.61 -0.73 -14.22
N ASP A 44 7.22 0.32 -13.70
CA ASP A 44 8.03 1.32 -14.41
C ASP A 44 9.45 1.47 -13.83
N ASP A 45 9.66 1.12 -12.57
CA ASP A 45 10.97 1.04 -11.92
C ASP A 45 11.69 -0.28 -12.24
N GLN A 46 12.89 -0.45 -11.71
CA GLN A 46 13.58 -1.73 -11.67
C GLN A 46 13.97 -2.07 -10.22
N ASN A 47 13.51 -3.21 -9.74
CA ASN A 47 13.73 -3.65 -8.37
C ASN A 47 14.52 -4.94 -8.33
N PHE A 48 15.43 -5.06 -7.36
CA PHE A 48 16.21 -6.28 -7.13
C PHE A 48 16.20 -6.65 -5.64
N HIS A 49 15.95 -7.90 -5.35
CA HIS A 49 16.24 -8.48 -4.06
C HIS A 49 17.72 -8.81 -4.01
N VAL A 50 18.44 -8.31 -3.00
CA VAL A 50 19.88 -8.52 -2.82
C VAL A 50 20.17 -9.08 -1.44
N ARG A 51 21.12 -10.03 -1.38
CA ARG A 51 21.70 -10.54 -0.14
C ARG A 51 23.13 -10.06 -0.05
N VAL A 52 23.51 -9.58 1.14
CA VAL A 52 24.84 -9.06 1.39
C VAL A 52 25.61 -9.93 2.37
N LEU A 53 26.94 -10.02 2.17
CA LEU A 53 27.82 -10.69 3.10
C LEU A 53 27.93 -9.86 4.36
N ARG A 54 27.76 -10.48 5.51
CA ARG A 54 28.09 -9.87 6.80
C ARG A 54 29.60 -9.83 7.00
N SER A 55 30.06 -8.86 7.78
CA SER A 55 31.45 -8.80 8.23
C SER A 55 31.81 -10.06 9.01
N GLU A 56 33.06 -10.52 8.89
CA GLU A 56 33.57 -11.71 9.59
C GLU A 56 33.29 -11.61 11.11
N GLY A 57 32.57 -12.57 11.66
CA GLY A 57 32.25 -12.67 13.09
C GLY A 57 30.82 -12.40 13.50
N ALA A 58 29.91 -12.07 12.58
CA ALA A 58 28.48 -11.98 12.87
C ALA A 58 27.79 -13.34 12.68
N ASP A 59 27.30 -13.93 13.77
CA ASP A 59 26.41 -15.10 13.72
C ASP A 59 25.08 -14.73 13.07
N GLY A 60 24.64 -15.49 12.07
CA GLY A 60 23.32 -15.42 11.47
C GLY A 60 23.28 -15.41 9.94
N ASP A 61 22.06 -15.41 9.39
CA ASP A 61 21.79 -15.34 7.96
C ASP A 61 22.25 -14.01 7.36
N ALA A 62 22.49 -13.99 6.02
CA ALA A 62 22.86 -12.77 5.28
C ALA A 62 21.79 -11.69 5.45
N ASP A 63 22.20 -10.43 5.50
CA ASP A 63 21.27 -9.31 5.49
C ASP A 63 20.63 -9.18 4.10
N GLU A 64 19.33 -8.91 4.08
CA GLU A 64 18.54 -8.84 2.85
C GLU A 64 17.99 -7.42 2.62
N TYR A 65 18.06 -6.97 1.37
CA TYR A 65 17.61 -5.64 0.96
C TYR A 65 16.89 -5.70 -0.38
N VAL A 66 16.15 -4.62 -0.68
CA VAL A 66 15.63 -4.33 -2.02
C VAL A 66 16.37 -3.12 -2.57
N LEU A 67 17.11 -3.30 -3.65
CA LEU A 67 17.60 -2.18 -4.45
C LEU A 67 16.46 -1.71 -5.36
N LYS A 68 15.97 -0.49 -5.13
CA LYS A 68 14.97 0.16 -5.97
C LYS A 68 15.67 1.20 -6.85
N ILE A 69 15.56 1.03 -8.17
CA ILE A 69 16.09 1.93 -9.19
C ILE A 69 14.87 2.61 -9.83
N THR A 70 14.69 3.87 -9.50
CA THR A 70 13.53 4.66 -9.93
C THR A 70 13.63 5.01 -11.41
N ASN A 71 12.51 4.98 -12.14
CA ASN A 71 12.45 5.31 -13.56
C ASN A 71 13.01 6.72 -13.87
N SER A 72 13.27 6.99 -15.17
CA SER A 72 13.96 8.24 -15.58
C SER A 72 13.14 9.51 -15.29
N GLU A 73 11.82 9.44 -15.31
CA GLU A 73 10.94 10.59 -15.09
C GLU A 73 10.88 10.99 -13.62
N ASP A 74 10.62 10.00 -12.75
CA ASP A 74 10.54 10.26 -11.32
C ASP A 74 11.91 10.53 -10.70
N SER A 75 13.00 10.04 -11.31
CA SER A 75 14.36 10.39 -10.91
C SER A 75 14.70 11.88 -11.10
N GLN A 76 13.89 12.63 -11.84
CA GLN A 76 14.01 14.08 -11.95
C GLN A 76 13.29 14.84 -10.83
N LYS A 77 12.60 14.12 -9.92
CA LYS A 77 11.83 14.68 -8.81
C LYS A 77 12.41 14.24 -7.47
N PRO A 78 13.65 14.60 -7.12
CA PRO A 78 14.32 14.11 -5.91
C PRO A 78 13.56 14.46 -4.63
N ASP A 79 12.96 15.66 -4.54
CA ASP A 79 12.16 16.08 -3.38
C ASP A 79 10.96 15.17 -3.14
N LEU A 80 10.34 14.63 -4.20
CA LEU A 80 9.23 13.68 -4.10
C LEU A 80 9.73 12.34 -3.53
N ILE A 81 10.82 11.81 -4.08
CA ILE A 81 11.40 10.54 -3.61
C ILE A 81 11.92 10.66 -2.17
N GLU A 82 12.48 11.82 -1.83
CA GLU A 82 12.94 12.11 -0.46
C GLU A 82 11.77 12.08 0.52
N VAL A 83 10.69 12.82 0.27
CA VAL A 83 9.55 12.88 1.19
C VAL A 83 8.86 11.54 1.34
N GLN A 84 8.74 10.74 0.27
CA GLN A 84 8.23 9.37 0.31
C GLN A 84 9.11 8.47 1.20
N THR A 85 10.44 8.58 1.06
CA THR A 85 11.39 7.78 1.86
C THR A 85 11.35 8.19 3.33
N GLN A 86 11.26 9.49 3.61
CA GLN A 86 11.11 10.00 4.98
C GLN A 86 9.77 9.58 5.61
N ALA A 87 8.69 9.49 4.83
CA ALA A 87 7.41 8.95 5.31
C ALA A 87 7.54 7.46 5.68
N MET A 88 8.24 6.66 4.88
CA MET A 88 8.53 5.26 5.21
C MET A 88 9.30 5.13 6.53
N MET A 89 10.34 5.93 6.73
CA MET A 89 11.13 5.96 7.97
C MET A 89 10.28 6.38 9.18
N PHE A 90 9.46 7.41 9.00
CA PHE A 90 8.53 7.88 10.03
C PHE A 90 7.54 6.79 10.44
N LEU A 91 6.92 6.11 9.48
CA LEU A 91 5.97 5.03 9.73
C LEU A 91 6.64 3.85 10.43
N SER A 92 7.84 3.45 9.99
CA SER A 92 8.61 2.40 10.66
C SER A 92 8.92 2.76 12.12
N ALA A 93 9.34 4.00 12.39
CA ALA A 93 9.58 4.50 13.76
C ALA A 93 8.30 4.56 14.62
N LYS A 94 7.12 4.56 13.99
CA LYS A 94 5.80 4.46 14.67
C LYS A 94 5.30 3.02 14.83
N GLY A 95 6.08 2.03 14.41
CA GLY A 95 5.75 0.62 14.53
C GLY A 95 4.92 0.06 13.37
N PHE A 96 4.74 0.81 12.28
CA PHE A 96 4.17 0.25 11.05
C PHE A 96 5.20 -0.64 10.36
N PRO A 97 4.77 -1.71 9.68
CA PRO A 97 5.66 -2.62 8.99
C PRO A 97 6.11 -2.01 7.64
N SER A 98 6.89 -0.94 7.70
CA SER A 98 7.44 -0.21 6.56
C SER A 98 8.94 -0.42 6.45
N ALA A 99 9.45 -0.53 5.22
CA ALA A 99 10.88 -0.60 4.96
C ALA A 99 11.60 0.71 5.34
N THR A 100 12.88 0.61 5.62
CA THR A 100 13.76 1.76 5.88
C THR A 100 14.94 1.76 4.92
N PRO A 101 15.46 2.93 4.51
CA PRO A 101 16.64 2.99 3.66
C PRO A 101 17.90 2.60 4.42
N TYR A 102 18.77 1.87 3.75
CA TYR A 102 20.18 1.76 4.13
C TYR A 102 20.92 2.96 3.55
N LEU A 103 21.71 3.65 4.36
CA LEU A 103 22.37 4.87 3.94
C LEU A 103 23.55 4.59 2.98
N THR A 104 23.77 5.49 2.06
CA THR A 104 24.97 5.49 1.20
C THR A 104 26.24 5.67 2.02
N LYS A 105 27.41 5.50 1.41
CA LYS A 105 28.72 5.85 2.04
C LYS A 105 28.83 7.32 2.41
N GLY A 106 27.98 8.18 1.84
CA GLY A 106 27.91 9.61 2.15
C GLY A 106 26.82 9.98 3.15
N ASP A 107 26.22 9.00 3.85
CA ASP A 107 25.13 9.16 4.81
C ASP A 107 23.81 9.69 4.19
N ASP A 108 23.64 9.54 2.87
CA ASP A 108 22.42 9.92 2.17
C ASP A 108 21.44 8.73 2.08
N ILE A 109 20.13 9.03 2.01
CA ILE A 109 19.07 8.01 1.87
C ILE A 109 18.89 7.50 0.43
N MET A 110 19.50 8.17 -0.54
CA MET A 110 19.44 7.84 -1.98
C MET A 110 20.66 8.37 -2.70
N SER A 111 20.92 7.88 -3.92
CA SER A 111 21.98 8.37 -4.79
C SER A 111 21.47 8.49 -6.23
N LEU A 112 22.01 9.46 -6.98
CA LEU A 112 21.71 9.65 -8.40
C LEU A 112 22.84 9.03 -9.24
N GLU A 113 22.55 7.91 -9.91
CA GLU A 113 23.51 7.08 -10.62
C GLU A 113 23.24 7.01 -12.12
N SER A 114 24.30 6.90 -12.91
CA SER A 114 24.20 6.73 -14.35
C SER A 114 24.21 5.25 -14.74
N ASP A 115 23.47 4.93 -15.81
CA ASP A 115 23.48 3.59 -16.41
C ASP A 115 24.76 3.28 -17.23
N GLY A 116 25.63 4.29 -17.44
CA GLY A 116 26.83 4.13 -18.25
C GLY A 116 26.56 3.89 -19.75
N GLY A 117 25.30 3.91 -20.16
CA GLY A 117 24.88 3.72 -21.53
C GLY A 117 25.07 4.94 -22.44
N PRO A 118 24.82 4.81 -23.75
CA PRO A 118 25.03 5.89 -24.74
C PRO A 118 24.28 7.20 -24.45
N GLY A 119 23.21 7.14 -23.66
CA GLY A 119 22.42 8.31 -23.28
C GLY A 119 22.82 8.91 -21.93
N ASN A 120 23.73 8.25 -21.19
CA ASN A 120 24.14 8.62 -19.83
C ASN A 120 22.96 9.00 -18.93
N LYS A 121 21.89 8.20 -18.99
CA LYS A 121 20.68 8.45 -18.19
C LYS A 121 20.97 8.28 -16.72
N LYS A 122 20.33 9.13 -15.92
CA LYS A 122 20.50 9.12 -14.47
C LYS A 122 19.24 8.63 -13.80
N TYR A 123 19.42 7.79 -12.79
CA TYR A 123 18.37 7.15 -12.03
C TYR A 123 18.63 7.33 -10.53
N LEU A 124 17.60 7.70 -9.78
CA LEU A 124 17.67 7.67 -8.32
C LEU A 124 17.60 6.23 -7.83
N ILE A 125 18.53 5.88 -6.96
CA ILE A 125 18.59 4.55 -6.35
C ILE A 125 18.45 4.64 -4.84
N ARG A 126 17.76 3.67 -4.27
CA ARG A 126 17.62 3.47 -2.83
C ARG A 126 17.83 1.99 -2.50
N LEU A 127 18.51 1.73 -1.40
CA LEU A 127 18.62 0.38 -0.85
C LEU A 127 17.72 0.32 0.39
N LEU A 128 16.66 -0.49 0.32
CA LEU A 128 15.62 -0.58 1.36
C LEU A 128 15.73 -1.92 2.08
N THR A 129 15.44 -1.96 3.37
CA THR A 129 15.34 -3.22 4.11
C THR A 129 14.31 -4.14 3.46
N TYR A 130 14.64 -5.41 3.32
CA TYR A 130 13.71 -6.41 2.83
C TYR A 130 12.66 -6.73 3.89
N LEU A 131 11.38 -6.67 3.52
CA LEU A 131 10.29 -7.04 4.42
C LEU A 131 9.89 -8.50 4.14
N PRO A 132 9.88 -9.36 5.18
CA PRO A 132 9.43 -10.73 5.04
C PRO A 132 7.90 -10.79 4.89
N GLY A 133 7.41 -11.89 4.32
CA GLY A 133 5.98 -12.14 4.19
C GLY A 133 5.57 -12.50 2.77
N THR A 134 4.29 -12.78 2.61
CA THR A 134 3.68 -13.15 1.33
C THR A 134 2.67 -12.09 0.93
N PRO A 135 2.66 -11.60 -0.34
CA PRO A 135 1.62 -10.70 -0.81
C PRO A 135 0.21 -11.26 -0.60
N VAL A 136 -0.72 -10.42 -0.20
CA VAL A 136 -2.14 -10.79 0.02
C VAL A 136 -2.72 -11.49 -1.22
N ALA A 137 -2.35 -11.06 -2.42
CA ALA A 137 -2.74 -11.68 -3.68
C ALA A 137 -2.39 -13.19 -3.80
N LYS A 138 -1.49 -13.70 -2.97
CA LYS A 138 -0.98 -15.08 -3.03
C LYS A 138 -1.45 -15.97 -1.87
N VAL A 139 -2.31 -15.46 -1.01
CA VAL A 139 -2.85 -16.21 0.14
C VAL A 139 -4.37 -16.31 0.07
N ALA A 140 -4.92 -17.35 0.68
CA ALA A 140 -6.37 -17.43 0.88
C ALA A 140 -6.80 -16.39 1.91
N THR A 141 -7.46 -15.34 1.46
CA THR A 141 -7.91 -14.24 2.30
C THR A 141 -9.15 -14.60 3.12
N THR A 142 -9.25 -14.02 4.30
CA THR A 142 -10.38 -14.16 5.21
C THR A 142 -10.99 -12.80 5.56
N PRO A 143 -12.23 -12.74 6.05
CA PRO A 143 -12.82 -11.50 6.54
C PRO A 143 -11.94 -10.75 7.55
N GLN A 144 -11.19 -11.47 8.38
CA GLN A 144 -10.27 -10.89 9.35
C GLN A 144 -9.11 -10.16 8.68
N VAL A 145 -8.51 -10.72 7.63
CA VAL A 145 -7.43 -10.07 6.87
C VAL A 145 -7.93 -8.76 6.25
N PHE A 146 -9.12 -8.76 5.66
CA PHE A 146 -9.72 -7.55 5.09
C PHE A 146 -9.97 -6.47 6.15
N TYR A 147 -10.46 -6.87 7.32
CA TYR A 147 -10.63 -5.97 8.46
C TYR A 147 -9.30 -5.36 8.92
N GLU A 148 -8.25 -6.17 9.09
CA GLU A 148 -6.92 -5.68 9.50
C GLU A 148 -6.32 -4.72 8.46
N ILE A 149 -6.52 -4.97 7.17
CA ILE A 149 -6.05 -4.06 6.11
C ILE A 149 -6.81 -2.73 6.17
N GLY A 150 -8.12 -2.75 6.35
CA GLY A 150 -8.91 -1.53 6.54
C GLY A 150 -8.45 -0.71 7.74
N LYS A 151 -8.22 -1.37 8.88
CA LYS A 151 -7.68 -0.76 10.10
C LYS A 151 -6.29 -0.17 9.86
N LEU A 152 -5.42 -0.89 9.14
CA LEU A 152 -4.10 -0.41 8.78
C LEU A 152 -4.18 0.86 7.92
N ALA A 153 -5.03 0.88 6.89
CA ALA A 153 -5.21 2.02 6.00
C ALA A 153 -5.59 3.30 6.78
N ALA A 154 -6.61 3.21 7.65
CA ALA A 154 -7.02 4.33 8.48
C ALA A 154 -5.93 4.80 9.44
N SER A 155 -5.21 3.84 10.07
CA SER A 155 -4.14 4.15 11.03
C SER A 155 -2.94 4.82 10.35
N LEU A 156 -2.59 4.37 9.14
CA LEU A 156 -1.50 4.92 8.33
C LEU A 156 -1.79 6.37 7.93
N ASP A 157 -2.94 6.60 7.32
CA ASP A 157 -3.35 7.93 6.88
C ASP A 157 -3.47 8.91 8.05
N THR A 158 -4.02 8.47 9.19
CA THR A 158 -4.10 9.27 10.41
C THR A 158 -2.72 9.63 10.94
N ALA A 159 -1.79 8.68 10.97
CA ALA A 159 -0.43 8.93 11.42
C ALA A 159 0.29 9.94 10.51
N LEU A 160 0.14 9.81 9.20
CA LEU A 160 0.73 10.74 8.23
C LEU A 160 0.10 12.13 8.32
N ALA A 161 -1.23 12.23 8.41
CA ALA A 161 -1.92 13.52 8.45
C ALA A 161 -1.64 14.33 9.73
N GLU A 162 -1.57 13.64 10.87
CA GLU A 162 -1.46 14.32 12.17
C GLU A 162 -0.03 14.60 12.62
N LYS A 163 0.93 13.75 12.23
CA LYS A 163 2.26 13.71 12.88
C LYS A 163 3.45 13.72 11.92
N PHE A 164 3.21 13.57 10.62
CA PHE A 164 4.28 13.61 9.64
C PHE A 164 4.50 15.04 9.15
N HIS A 165 5.72 15.54 9.31
CA HIS A 165 6.13 16.87 8.85
C HIS A 165 7.46 16.76 8.11
N HIS A 166 7.53 17.32 6.90
CA HIS A 166 8.74 17.37 6.11
C HIS A 166 8.79 18.65 5.28
N PRO A 167 9.97 19.30 5.09
CA PRO A 167 10.09 20.51 4.28
C PRO A 167 9.55 20.34 2.85
N SER A 168 9.85 19.19 2.22
CA SER A 168 9.43 18.85 0.85
C SER A 168 8.02 18.23 0.78
N VAL A 169 7.20 18.27 1.85
CA VAL A 169 5.86 17.67 1.86
C VAL A 169 4.95 18.19 0.76
N LYS A 170 5.20 19.42 0.29
CA LYS A 170 4.45 20.02 -0.83
C LYS A 170 4.64 19.28 -2.15
N SER A 171 5.72 18.49 -2.31
CA SER A 171 5.94 17.65 -3.49
C SER A 171 4.89 16.55 -3.64
N LEU A 172 4.17 16.21 -2.56
CA LEU A 172 3.03 15.29 -2.59
C LEU A 172 1.76 15.91 -3.21
N HIS A 173 1.73 17.23 -3.49
CA HIS A 173 0.67 17.86 -4.30
C HIS A 173 0.92 17.56 -5.78
N ARG A 174 0.57 16.38 -6.21
CA ARG A 174 0.79 15.86 -7.57
C ARG A 174 -0.44 16.14 -8.47
N GLY A 175 -0.75 17.42 -8.70
CA GLY A 175 -1.98 17.94 -9.30
C GLY A 175 -2.69 17.08 -10.34
N GLN A 176 -1.97 16.64 -11.41
CA GLN A 176 -2.53 15.81 -12.49
C GLN A 176 -2.03 14.36 -12.45
N PHE A 177 -1.55 13.89 -11.31
CA PHE A 177 -1.12 12.51 -11.16
C PHE A 177 -2.28 11.55 -11.39
N ILE A 178 -2.17 10.73 -12.42
CA ILE A 178 -3.30 9.90 -12.91
C ILE A 178 -3.81 8.91 -11.86
N TRP A 179 -2.93 8.46 -10.93
CA TRP A 179 -3.30 7.52 -9.88
C TRP A 179 -3.94 8.19 -8.66
N ASN A 180 -3.87 9.53 -8.52
CA ASN A 180 -4.70 10.21 -7.53
C ASN A 180 -6.18 10.05 -7.89
N LEU A 181 -6.99 9.57 -6.96
CA LEU A 181 -8.38 9.20 -7.22
C LEU A 181 -9.26 10.41 -7.59
N ALA A 182 -8.85 11.64 -7.22
CA ALA A 182 -9.51 12.87 -7.69
C ALA A 182 -9.42 13.04 -9.23
N ASN A 183 -8.47 12.38 -9.86
CA ASN A 183 -8.14 12.55 -11.28
C ASN A 183 -8.82 11.51 -12.20
N VAL A 184 -9.82 10.77 -11.70
CA VAL A 184 -10.66 9.89 -12.54
C VAL A 184 -11.16 10.60 -13.83
N PRO A 185 -11.55 11.90 -13.82
CA PRO A 185 -11.94 12.60 -15.04
C PRO A 185 -10.86 12.68 -16.13
N LEU A 186 -9.57 12.57 -15.77
CA LEU A 186 -8.48 12.59 -16.77
C LEU A 186 -8.46 11.32 -17.63
N LEU A 187 -9.18 10.26 -17.24
CA LEU A 187 -9.28 9.03 -18.01
C LEU A 187 -9.91 9.24 -19.40
N ASP A 188 -10.65 10.33 -19.62
CA ASP A 188 -11.16 10.70 -20.96
C ASP A 188 -10.07 10.70 -22.02
N GLN A 189 -8.83 11.07 -21.64
CA GLN A 189 -7.68 11.12 -22.53
C GLN A 189 -7.16 9.74 -22.94
N TYR A 190 -7.50 8.69 -22.19
CA TYR A 190 -6.97 7.33 -22.35
C TYR A 190 -8.02 6.31 -22.77
N ILE A 191 -9.30 6.70 -22.79
CA ILE A 191 -10.42 5.79 -23.05
C ILE A 191 -10.35 5.14 -24.44
N TYR A 192 -9.64 5.75 -25.39
CA TYR A 192 -9.40 5.19 -26.71
C TYR A 192 -8.71 3.82 -26.67
N ALA A 193 -7.93 3.54 -25.61
CA ALA A 193 -7.20 2.29 -25.44
C ALA A 193 -8.14 1.07 -25.28
N LEU A 194 -9.41 1.30 -24.92
CA LEU A 194 -10.41 0.25 -24.76
C LEU A 194 -11.03 -0.16 -26.10
N GLY A 195 -10.87 0.61 -27.19
CA GLY A 195 -11.60 0.40 -28.45
C GLY A 195 -13.10 0.65 -28.31
N GLN A 196 -13.89 0.06 -29.18
CA GLN A 196 -15.36 0.18 -29.19
C GLN A 196 -15.99 -1.10 -28.66
N ASN A 197 -16.35 -1.10 -27.38
CA ASN A 197 -17.00 -2.24 -26.73
C ASN A 197 -17.75 -1.80 -25.45
N LYS A 198 -18.49 -2.73 -24.84
CA LYS A 198 -19.28 -2.49 -23.61
C LYS A 198 -18.47 -1.98 -22.42
N TYR A 199 -17.19 -2.28 -22.35
CA TYR A 199 -16.31 -1.82 -21.26
C TYR A 199 -16.03 -0.33 -21.36
N ARG A 200 -15.90 0.18 -22.60
CA ARG A 200 -15.76 1.61 -22.84
C ARG A 200 -16.99 2.38 -22.37
N GLU A 201 -18.19 1.93 -22.73
CA GLU A 201 -19.46 2.56 -22.32
C GLU A 201 -19.59 2.58 -20.79
N LEU A 202 -19.22 1.49 -20.12
CA LEU A 202 -19.22 1.41 -18.66
C LEU A 202 -18.26 2.42 -18.03
N VAL A 203 -17.04 2.55 -18.55
CA VAL A 203 -16.06 3.50 -18.05
C VAL A 203 -16.51 4.95 -18.29
N GLU A 204 -17.06 5.26 -19.47
CA GLU A 204 -17.66 6.56 -19.77
C GLU A 204 -18.75 6.92 -18.74
N GLN A 205 -19.59 5.96 -18.40
CA GLN A 205 -20.61 6.13 -17.36
C GLN A 205 -20.00 6.39 -15.97
N VAL A 206 -18.92 5.67 -15.60
CA VAL A 206 -18.20 5.91 -14.34
C VAL A 206 -17.64 7.33 -14.31
N ILE A 207 -16.94 7.76 -15.37
CA ILE A 207 -16.33 9.07 -15.45
C ILE A 207 -17.39 10.18 -15.33
N GLU A 208 -18.49 10.09 -16.07
CA GLU A 208 -19.56 11.08 -16.03
C GLU A 208 -20.25 11.17 -14.67
N GLN A 209 -20.51 10.02 -14.03
CA GLN A 209 -21.06 10.02 -12.67
C GLN A 209 -20.06 10.58 -11.66
N PHE A 210 -18.76 10.28 -11.83
CA PHE A 210 -17.71 10.81 -10.97
C PHE A 210 -17.61 12.34 -11.08
N LYS A 211 -17.59 12.89 -12.30
CA LYS A 211 -17.63 14.34 -12.56
C LYS A 211 -18.85 15.00 -11.92
N GLY A 212 -20.02 14.39 -12.05
CA GLY A 212 -21.27 14.99 -11.59
C GLY A 212 -21.53 14.85 -10.09
N LYS A 213 -21.03 13.77 -9.45
CA LYS A 213 -21.42 13.41 -8.06
C LYS A 213 -20.28 13.41 -7.07
N VAL A 214 -19.01 13.21 -7.50
CA VAL A 214 -17.83 13.16 -6.62
C VAL A 214 -17.08 14.47 -6.66
N VAL A 215 -16.70 14.95 -7.85
CA VAL A 215 -15.89 16.18 -8.00
C VAL A 215 -16.48 17.37 -7.23
N PRO A 216 -17.79 17.67 -7.29
CA PRO A 216 -18.38 18.78 -6.54
C PRO A 216 -18.30 18.62 -5.01
N LYS A 217 -18.08 17.41 -4.51
CA LYS A 217 -18.03 17.09 -3.08
C LYS A 217 -16.62 16.98 -2.52
N LEU A 218 -15.57 17.03 -3.34
CA LEU A 218 -14.19 16.85 -2.88
C LEU A 218 -13.83 17.79 -1.71
N SER A 219 -14.29 19.04 -1.76
CA SER A 219 -14.05 20.01 -0.68
C SER A 219 -14.73 19.67 0.66
N SER A 220 -15.67 18.72 0.67
CA SER A 220 -16.34 18.25 1.88
C SER A 220 -15.69 17.00 2.48
N PHE A 221 -14.73 16.40 1.82
CA PHE A 221 -13.97 15.26 2.32
C PHE A 221 -12.81 15.74 3.19
N ARG A 222 -12.46 14.93 4.18
CA ARG A 222 -11.31 15.21 5.05
C ARG A 222 -10.02 14.88 4.34
N ALA A 223 -9.17 15.90 4.17
CA ALA A 223 -7.89 15.76 3.48
C ALA A 223 -6.85 15.04 4.35
N CYS A 224 -6.00 14.25 3.68
CA CYS A 224 -4.86 13.58 4.29
C CYS A 224 -3.75 13.34 3.24
N ILE A 225 -2.67 12.71 3.65
CA ILE A 225 -1.67 12.13 2.77
C ILE A 225 -2.02 10.65 2.65
N ASN A 226 -2.30 10.19 1.42
CA ASN A 226 -2.55 8.79 1.14
C ASN A 226 -1.26 8.06 0.76
N HIS A 227 -1.18 6.76 1.07
CA HIS A 227 -0.27 5.84 0.42
C HIS A 227 -0.60 5.76 -1.08
N GLY A 228 -1.88 5.71 -1.40
CA GLY A 228 -2.42 5.84 -2.75
C GLY A 228 -2.42 4.54 -3.58
N ASP A 229 -1.79 3.47 -3.09
CA ASP A 229 -1.74 2.18 -3.76
C ASP A 229 -1.68 0.99 -2.77
N LEU A 230 -2.58 0.98 -1.78
CA LEU A 230 -2.74 -0.16 -0.87
C LEU A 230 -3.45 -1.32 -1.57
N ASN A 231 -2.75 -1.90 -2.55
CA ASN A 231 -3.22 -3.05 -3.32
C ASN A 231 -2.77 -4.38 -2.69
N ASP A 232 -3.33 -5.48 -3.17
CA ASP A 232 -3.09 -6.85 -2.70
C ASP A 232 -1.66 -7.38 -2.96
N HIS A 233 -0.89 -6.74 -3.83
CA HIS A 233 0.54 -7.02 -4.06
C HIS A 233 1.46 -6.19 -3.16
N ASN A 234 1.01 -5.02 -2.69
CA ASN A 234 1.77 -4.08 -1.86
C ASN A 234 1.58 -4.32 -0.35
N ILE A 235 0.69 -5.22 0.03
CA ILE A 235 0.49 -5.62 1.42
C ILE A 235 1.01 -7.05 1.62
N LEU A 236 1.98 -7.20 2.54
CA LEU A 236 2.52 -8.49 2.92
C LEU A 236 1.84 -8.99 4.18
N VAL A 237 1.63 -10.30 4.25
CA VAL A 237 1.07 -10.98 5.41
C VAL A 237 1.92 -12.20 5.80
N GLU A 238 1.89 -12.53 7.07
CA GLU A 238 2.49 -13.72 7.65
C GLU A 238 1.44 -14.52 8.43
N PRO A 239 1.52 -15.86 8.43
CA PRO A 239 0.66 -16.65 9.27
C PRO A 239 0.97 -16.39 10.76
N CYS A 240 -0.06 -16.12 11.56
CA CYS A 240 0.07 -15.90 13.01
C CYS A 240 -0.56 -17.02 13.85
N SER A 241 -1.16 -18.03 13.20
CA SER A 241 -1.64 -19.27 13.85
C SER A 241 -1.28 -20.49 13.01
N LEU A 242 -1.17 -21.65 13.68
CA LEU A 242 -1.01 -22.96 13.02
C LEU A 242 -2.35 -23.62 12.70
N GLU A 243 -3.46 -22.91 12.90
CA GLU A 243 -4.81 -23.40 12.61
C GLU A 243 -5.04 -23.52 11.10
N HIS A 244 -6.04 -24.30 10.71
CA HIS A 244 -6.45 -24.43 9.32
C HIS A 244 -7.93 -23.99 9.18
N PRO A 245 -8.24 -22.90 8.42
CA PRO A 245 -7.32 -22.06 7.67
C PRO A 245 -6.43 -21.19 8.58
N PRO A 246 -5.20 -20.88 8.16
CA PRO A 246 -4.29 -20.05 8.94
C PRO A 246 -4.83 -18.63 9.08
N GLN A 247 -4.63 -18.05 10.27
CA GLN A 247 -4.85 -16.62 10.46
C GLN A 247 -3.59 -15.87 10.03
N TYR A 248 -3.79 -14.69 9.45
CA TYR A 248 -2.70 -13.85 8.96
C TYR A 248 -2.67 -12.51 9.69
N ARG A 249 -1.47 -11.98 9.89
CA ARG A 249 -1.23 -10.59 10.28
C ARG A 249 -0.51 -9.84 9.17
N VAL A 250 -0.72 -8.54 9.05
CA VAL A 250 0.06 -7.71 8.13
C VAL A 250 1.50 -7.62 8.63
N SER A 251 2.45 -7.94 7.75
CA SER A 251 3.89 -7.94 8.03
C SER A 251 4.68 -6.96 7.18
N GLY A 252 4.09 -6.36 6.16
CA GLY A 252 4.76 -5.39 5.31
C GLY A 252 3.81 -4.51 4.50
N ILE A 253 4.24 -3.26 4.31
CA ILE A 253 3.64 -2.28 3.40
C ILE A 253 4.72 -1.91 2.40
N LEU A 254 4.45 -2.13 1.11
CA LEU A 254 5.37 -1.89 0.01
C LEU A 254 4.94 -0.70 -0.82
N ASP A 255 5.86 -0.17 -1.57
CA ASP A 255 5.70 0.79 -2.67
C ASP A 255 4.94 2.07 -2.35
N PHE A 256 5.65 3.04 -1.81
CA PHE A 256 5.16 4.37 -1.48
C PHE A 256 5.25 5.37 -2.67
N SER A 257 5.42 4.89 -3.91
CA SER A 257 5.61 5.75 -5.09
C SER A 257 4.38 6.58 -5.43
N ASP A 258 3.19 6.09 -5.09
CA ASP A 258 1.92 6.74 -5.38
C ASP A 258 1.45 7.72 -4.30
N MET A 259 2.27 7.91 -3.24
CA MET A 259 1.93 8.88 -2.20
C MET A 259 1.57 10.24 -2.79
N SER A 260 0.45 10.76 -2.33
CA SER A 260 -0.05 12.07 -2.73
C SER A 260 -1.03 12.65 -1.72
N TYR A 261 -1.24 13.96 -1.75
CA TYR A 261 -2.37 14.56 -1.05
C TYR A 261 -3.68 14.09 -1.67
N GLY A 262 -4.57 13.59 -0.83
CA GLY A 262 -5.91 13.13 -1.18
C GLY A 262 -6.85 13.26 0.00
N TYR A 263 -7.65 12.25 0.22
CA TYR A 263 -8.68 12.22 1.25
C TYR A 263 -8.73 10.85 1.90
N TYR A 264 -9.09 10.77 3.17
CA TYR A 264 -9.18 9.49 3.90
C TYR A 264 -10.04 8.45 3.18
N VAL A 265 -11.15 8.87 2.60
CA VAL A 265 -12.04 7.97 1.86
C VAL A 265 -11.40 7.40 0.59
N PHE A 266 -10.34 8.02 0.06
CA PHE A 266 -9.63 7.51 -1.10
C PHE A 266 -8.87 6.23 -0.77
N GLU A 267 -8.16 6.21 0.37
CA GLU A 267 -7.38 5.04 0.76
C GLU A 267 -8.25 3.80 0.94
N VAL A 268 -9.37 3.93 1.66
CA VAL A 268 -10.29 2.80 1.85
C VAL A 268 -10.93 2.35 0.53
N ALA A 269 -11.26 3.28 -0.38
CA ALA A 269 -11.82 2.94 -1.68
C ALA A 269 -10.82 2.18 -2.56
N ILE A 270 -9.55 2.59 -2.55
CA ILE A 270 -8.45 1.93 -3.25
C ILE A 270 -8.25 0.51 -2.70
N ALA A 271 -8.17 0.37 -1.37
CA ALA A 271 -8.01 -0.93 -0.73
C ALA A 271 -9.20 -1.87 -1.05
N ILE A 272 -10.44 -1.38 -0.97
CA ILE A 272 -11.63 -2.17 -1.31
C ILE A 272 -11.52 -2.69 -2.74
N MET A 273 -11.23 -1.84 -3.71
CA MET A 273 -11.18 -2.22 -5.11
C MET A 273 -10.17 -3.35 -5.37
N TYR A 274 -8.94 -3.20 -4.88
CA TYR A 274 -7.90 -4.20 -5.14
C TYR A 274 -8.16 -5.51 -4.39
N LEU A 275 -8.68 -5.46 -3.16
CA LEU A 275 -8.99 -6.66 -2.39
C LEU A 275 -10.21 -7.42 -2.94
N MET A 276 -11.05 -6.78 -3.76
CA MET A 276 -12.11 -7.47 -4.52
C MET A 276 -11.55 -8.37 -5.63
N ILE A 277 -10.37 -8.08 -6.18
CA ILE A 277 -9.84 -8.70 -7.42
C ILE A 277 -9.73 -10.22 -7.29
N GLU A 278 -9.14 -10.71 -6.20
CA GLU A 278 -8.89 -12.13 -5.97
C GLU A 278 -9.92 -12.80 -5.04
N SER A 279 -10.95 -12.06 -4.62
CA SER A 279 -11.95 -12.58 -3.69
C SER A 279 -13.00 -13.44 -4.40
N SER A 280 -13.39 -14.53 -3.74
CA SER A 280 -14.52 -15.36 -4.15
C SER A 280 -15.90 -14.72 -3.86
N ASP A 281 -15.95 -13.75 -2.92
CA ASP A 281 -17.14 -12.96 -2.59
C ASP A 281 -16.80 -11.44 -2.62
N PRO A 282 -16.56 -10.90 -3.84
CA PRO A 282 -16.00 -9.56 -3.99
C PRO A 282 -16.88 -8.47 -3.38
N LEU A 283 -18.20 -8.58 -3.44
CA LEU A 283 -19.09 -7.54 -2.94
C LEU A 283 -19.04 -7.40 -1.40
N ARG A 284 -18.78 -8.48 -0.66
CA ARG A 284 -18.66 -8.42 0.80
C ARG A 284 -17.31 -7.88 1.28
N VAL A 285 -16.27 -7.99 0.46
CA VAL A 285 -14.93 -7.47 0.80
C VAL A 285 -15.00 -6.04 1.29
N GLY A 286 -15.73 -5.18 0.56
CA GLY A 286 -15.87 -3.77 0.92
C GLY A 286 -16.38 -3.54 2.32
N GLY A 287 -17.33 -4.35 2.78
CA GLY A 287 -17.85 -4.23 4.15
C GLY A 287 -16.85 -4.62 5.24
N HIS A 288 -16.02 -5.65 4.99
CA HIS A 288 -14.98 -6.06 5.94
C HIS A 288 -13.87 -5.03 6.05
N VAL A 289 -13.40 -4.51 4.89
CA VAL A 289 -12.38 -3.44 4.85
C VAL A 289 -12.92 -2.17 5.52
N LEU A 290 -14.16 -1.78 5.20
CA LEU A 290 -14.82 -0.61 5.79
C LEU A 290 -14.95 -0.75 7.30
N ALA A 291 -15.32 -1.92 7.82
CA ALA A 291 -15.39 -2.17 9.26
C ALA A 291 -14.06 -1.91 9.95
N GLY A 292 -12.96 -2.40 9.38
CA GLY A 292 -11.62 -2.16 9.90
C GLY A 292 -11.25 -0.68 9.86
N PHE A 293 -11.50 -0.02 8.74
CA PHE A 293 -11.22 1.41 8.57
C PHE A 293 -12.00 2.25 9.57
N GLU A 294 -13.32 2.05 9.68
CA GLU A 294 -14.19 2.80 10.57
C GLU A 294 -13.98 2.49 12.07
N SER A 295 -13.31 1.37 12.40
CA SER A 295 -12.88 1.11 13.78
C SER A 295 -11.83 2.11 14.29
N VAL A 296 -11.12 2.77 13.38
CA VAL A 296 -10.12 3.82 13.67
C VAL A 296 -10.67 5.20 13.31
N LEU A 297 -11.22 5.34 12.11
CA LEU A 297 -11.69 6.61 11.57
C LEU A 297 -13.04 6.44 10.88
N PRO A 298 -14.17 6.71 11.58
CA PRO A 298 -15.50 6.68 10.97
C PRO A 298 -15.60 7.66 9.79
N LEU A 299 -16.14 7.21 8.66
CA LEU A 299 -16.41 8.05 7.51
C LEU A 299 -17.57 9.01 7.76
N THR A 300 -17.46 10.24 7.25
CA THR A 300 -18.58 11.19 7.24
C THR A 300 -19.69 10.76 6.29
N ALA A 301 -20.88 11.33 6.40
CA ALA A 301 -21.98 11.04 5.47
C ALA A 301 -21.63 11.39 4.01
N ALA A 302 -20.86 12.47 3.80
CA ALA A 302 -20.39 12.87 2.47
C ALA A 302 -19.42 11.84 1.88
N GLU A 303 -18.47 11.36 2.68
CA GLU A 303 -17.48 10.34 2.31
C GLU A 303 -18.17 8.99 2.03
N ARG A 304 -19.07 8.54 2.89
CA ARG A 304 -19.86 7.31 2.68
C ARG A 304 -20.68 7.37 1.39
N GLY A 305 -21.35 8.49 1.14
CA GLY A 305 -22.17 8.65 -0.07
C GLY A 305 -21.38 8.79 -1.38
N ALA A 306 -20.04 8.81 -1.31
CA ALA A 306 -19.17 8.81 -2.48
C ALA A 306 -18.47 7.45 -2.69
N LEU A 307 -18.47 6.56 -1.71
CA LEU A 307 -17.63 5.37 -1.66
C LEU A 307 -17.82 4.46 -2.88
N PHE A 308 -19.07 4.21 -3.31
CA PHE A 308 -19.35 3.39 -4.50
C PHE A 308 -18.66 3.93 -5.75
N LEU A 309 -18.77 5.24 -6.00
CA LEU A 309 -18.16 5.88 -7.17
C LEU A 309 -16.65 6.00 -7.06
N LEU A 310 -16.10 6.12 -5.85
CA LEU A 310 -14.65 6.11 -5.62
C LEU A 310 -14.06 4.73 -5.91
N VAL A 311 -14.69 3.66 -5.45
CA VAL A 311 -14.29 2.27 -5.78
C VAL A 311 -14.40 2.03 -7.28
N SER A 312 -15.52 2.43 -7.90
CA SER A 312 -15.72 2.32 -9.36
C SER A 312 -14.69 3.14 -10.14
N GLY A 313 -14.33 4.33 -9.64
CA GLY A 313 -13.30 5.20 -10.20
C GLY A 313 -11.92 4.55 -10.18
N ARG A 314 -11.55 3.88 -9.09
CA ARG A 314 -10.27 3.14 -9.03
C ARG A 314 -10.25 1.95 -9.98
N PHE A 315 -11.36 1.22 -10.12
CA PHE A 315 -11.49 0.20 -11.18
C PHE A 315 -11.24 0.83 -12.56
N ALA A 316 -11.89 1.95 -12.86
CA ALA A 316 -11.72 2.63 -14.15
C ALA A 316 -10.26 3.07 -14.37
N GLN A 317 -9.60 3.68 -13.37
CA GLN A 317 -8.18 4.04 -13.45
C GLN A 317 -7.32 2.80 -13.77
N SER A 318 -7.44 1.76 -12.97
CA SER A 318 -6.62 0.55 -13.13
C SER A 318 -6.83 -0.09 -14.51
N LEU A 319 -8.07 -0.23 -14.95
CA LEU A 319 -8.41 -0.94 -16.20
C LEU A 319 -8.06 -0.14 -17.46
N VAL A 320 -8.30 1.17 -17.46
CA VAL A 320 -8.01 2.05 -18.60
C VAL A 320 -6.51 2.26 -18.76
N ILE A 321 -5.82 2.58 -17.66
CA ILE A 321 -4.38 2.82 -17.70
C ILE A 321 -3.61 1.54 -18.03
N ALA A 322 -4.03 0.39 -17.50
CA ALA A 322 -3.45 -0.90 -17.89
C ALA A 322 -3.59 -1.17 -19.39
N ALA A 323 -4.79 -0.93 -19.97
CA ALA A 323 -5.02 -1.08 -21.41
C ALA A 323 -4.14 -0.11 -22.22
N HIS A 324 -4.06 1.15 -21.79
CA HIS A 324 -3.22 2.16 -22.44
C HIS A 324 -1.73 1.80 -22.40
N THR A 325 -1.22 1.45 -21.20
CA THR A 325 0.19 1.08 -21.02
C THR A 325 0.56 -0.19 -21.79
N ALA A 326 -0.37 -1.16 -21.86
CA ALA A 326 -0.16 -2.38 -22.65
C ALA A 326 -0.08 -2.11 -24.17
N LEU A 327 -0.65 -1.02 -24.68
CA LEU A 327 -0.43 -0.58 -26.07
C LEU A 327 0.98 -0.01 -26.27
N LEU A 328 1.52 0.67 -25.28
CA LEU A 328 2.87 1.27 -25.32
C LEU A 328 3.97 0.23 -25.10
N TYR A 329 3.72 -0.75 -24.25
CA TYR A 329 4.68 -1.79 -23.82
C TYR A 329 4.10 -3.20 -24.01
N PRO A 330 3.94 -3.68 -25.26
CA PRO A 330 3.29 -4.95 -25.55
C PRO A 330 4.03 -6.15 -24.94
N ASP A 331 5.34 -6.07 -24.77
CA ASP A 331 6.15 -7.15 -24.18
C ASP A 331 5.87 -7.36 -22.68
N ASN A 332 5.34 -6.34 -21.97
CA ASN A 332 4.97 -6.44 -20.57
C ASN A 332 3.45 -6.60 -20.35
N ARG A 333 2.71 -6.85 -21.43
CA ARG A 333 1.23 -6.87 -21.42
C ARG A 333 0.65 -7.83 -20.38
N GLU A 334 1.23 -8.99 -20.22
CA GLU A 334 0.70 -9.99 -19.29
C GLU A 334 0.68 -9.49 -17.85
N TYR A 335 1.75 -8.85 -17.41
CA TYR A 335 1.87 -8.25 -16.08
C TYR A 335 0.93 -7.04 -15.92
N LEU A 336 0.92 -6.14 -16.91
CA LEU A 336 0.11 -4.93 -16.89
C LEU A 336 -1.40 -5.22 -16.83
N MET A 337 -1.85 -6.35 -17.38
CA MET A 337 -3.26 -6.73 -17.46
C MET A 337 -3.72 -7.66 -16.32
N VAL A 338 -2.93 -7.85 -15.26
CA VAL A 338 -3.27 -8.76 -14.15
C VAL A 338 -4.61 -8.38 -13.53
N THR A 339 -4.80 -7.13 -13.15
CA THR A 339 -6.06 -6.62 -12.57
C THR A 339 -7.25 -6.79 -13.53
N ALA A 340 -7.02 -6.66 -14.83
CA ALA A 340 -8.09 -6.75 -15.83
C ALA A 340 -8.67 -8.14 -15.98
N ARG A 341 -8.01 -9.19 -15.52
CA ARG A 341 -8.49 -10.58 -15.60
C ARG A 341 -9.85 -10.75 -14.93
N THR A 342 -10.05 -10.16 -13.79
CA THR A 342 -11.30 -10.20 -13.01
C THR A 342 -11.96 -8.84 -12.86
N GLY A 343 -11.19 -7.76 -12.92
CA GLY A 343 -11.63 -6.40 -12.64
C GLY A 343 -12.81 -5.93 -13.49
N TRP A 344 -12.82 -6.22 -14.78
CA TRP A 344 -13.97 -5.91 -15.65
C TRP A 344 -15.25 -6.58 -15.19
N ARG A 345 -15.18 -7.85 -14.80
CA ARG A 345 -16.33 -8.59 -14.29
C ARG A 345 -16.83 -7.99 -12.98
N HIS A 346 -15.94 -7.61 -12.08
CA HIS A 346 -16.33 -7.02 -10.79
C HIS A 346 -16.95 -5.64 -10.96
N LEU A 347 -16.37 -4.78 -11.80
CA LEU A 347 -16.94 -3.47 -12.09
C LEU A 347 -18.33 -3.60 -12.73
N MET A 348 -18.50 -4.50 -13.72
CA MET A 348 -19.80 -4.76 -14.32
C MET A 348 -20.81 -5.25 -13.27
N SER A 349 -20.42 -6.22 -12.44
CA SER A 349 -21.30 -6.77 -11.40
C SER A 349 -21.76 -5.70 -10.41
N MET A 350 -20.87 -4.76 -10.02
CA MET A 350 -21.26 -3.64 -9.15
C MET A 350 -22.37 -2.78 -9.78
N PHE A 351 -22.29 -2.52 -11.09
CA PHE A 351 -23.30 -1.72 -11.80
C PHE A 351 -24.58 -2.52 -12.08
N GLU A 352 -24.49 -3.82 -12.33
CA GLU A 352 -25.66 -4.72 -12.49
C GLU A 352 -26.44 -4.86 -11.18
N VAL A 353 -25.74 -5.02 -10.06
CA VAL A 353 -26.36 -5.07 -8.72
C VAL A 353 -26.92 -3.71 -8.32
N GLY A 354 -26.26 -2.63 -8.73
CA GLY A 354 -26.65 -1.25 -8.46
C GLY A 354 -26.11 -0.68 -7.17
N GLN A 355 -25.86 0.63 -7.18
CA GLN A 355 -25.22 1.36 -6.10
C GLN A 355 -25.86 1.11 -4.73
N GLU A 356 -27.18 1.24 -4.62
CA GLU A 356 -27.90 1.11 -3.36
C GLU A 356 -27.71 -0.28 -2.72
N ALA A 357 -27.77 -1.34 -3.52
CA ALA A 357 -27.62 -2.70 -3.03
C ALA A 357 -26.16 -3.03 -2.64
N VAL A 358 -25.19 -2.51 -3.38
CA VAL A 358 -23.76 -2.65 -3.06
C VAL A 358 -23.43 -1.92 -1.76
N GLU A 359 -23.84 -0.65 -1.63
CA GLU A 359 -23.63 0.15 -0.42
C GLU A 359 -24.32 -0.46 0.80
N LYS A 360 -25.55 -0.97 0.62
CA LYS A 360 -26.26 -1.70 1.68
C LYS A 360 -25.44 -2.91 2.15
N THR A 361 -24.91 -3.70 1.23
CA THR A 361 -24.06 -4.86 1.55
C THR A 361 -22.82 -4.44 2.35
N TRP A 362 -22.14 -3.36 1.93
CA TRP A 362 -20.96 -2.86 2.62
C TRP A 362 -21.28 -2.37 4.03
N PHE A 363 -22.29 -1.52 4.17
CA PHE A 363 -22.62 -0.91 5.46
C PHE A 363 -23.24 -1.91 6.45
N GLU A 364 -24.06 -2.86 6.00
CA GLU A 364 -24.60 -3.92 6.86
C GLU A 364 -23.47 -4.88 7.31
N THR A 365 -22.56 -5.25 6.40
CA THR A 365 -21.41 -6.09 6.75
C THR A 365 -20.50 -5.37 7.76
N ALA A 366 -20.23 -4.08 7.57
CA ALA A 366 -19.43 -3.30 8.50
C ALA A 366 -20.11 -3.17 9.88
N ALA A 367 -21.41 -2.89 9.91
CA ALA A 367 -22.19 -2.75 11.16
C ALA A 367 -22.21 -4.05 11.99
N ALA A 368 -22.15 -5.23 11.33
CA ALA A 368 -22.13 -6.52 12.03
C ALA A 368 -20.88 -6.72 12.93
N TYR A 369 -19.80 -6.01 12.68
CA TYR A 369 -18.61 -6.03 13.56
C TYR A 369 -18.86 -5.29 14.88
N GLY A 370 -19.63 -4.21 14.88
CA GLY A 370 -19.99 -3.46 16.09
C GLY A 370 -20.90 -4.21 17.05
N HIS A 371 -21.57 -5.27 16.59
CA HIS A 371 -22.45 -6.12 17.40
C HIS A 371 -21.79 -7.38 17.95
N ARG A 372 -20.56 -7.69 17.53
CA ARG A 372 -19.76 -8.75 18.15
C ARG A 372 -19.07 -8.15 19.37
N ALA A 373 -19.64 -8.38 20.57
CA ALA A 373 -18.92 -8.16 21.82
C ALA A 373 -17.55 -8.86 21.75
N PRO A 374 -16.47 -8.27 22.32
CA PRO A 374 -15.19 -8.95 22.37
C PRO A 374 -15.42 -10.34 22.99
N ALA A 375 -15.00 -11.38 22.29
CA ALA A 375 -14.95 -12.72 22.85
C ALA A 375 -14.10 -12.59 24.11
N GLU A 376 -14.73 -12.81 25.29
CA GLU A 376 -14.04 -12.89 26.55
C GLU A 376 -12.93 -13.93 26.37
N THR A 377 -11.68 -13.49 26.44
CA THR A 377 -10.55 -14.39 26.64
C THR A 377 -10.70 -14.98 28.02
N GLY A 378 -11.52 -16.04 28.12
CA GLY A 378 -11.69 -16.84 29.30
C GLY A 378 -10.40 -17.57 29.60
N GLY A 379 -9.82 -17.24 30.71
CA GLY A 379 -8.61 -17.90 31.22
C GLY A 379 -8.15 -17.38 32.57
N GLY A 380 -9.06 -17.20 33.51
CA GLY A 380 -8.74 -16.95 34.89
C GLY A 380 -9.34 -18.07 35.75
N ALA A 381 -8.64 -19.18 35.89
CA ALA A 381 -8.97 -20.19 36.90
C ALA A 381 -8.85 -19.56 38.29
N GLY A 382 -10.00 -19.27 38.90
CA GLY A 382 -10.09 -18.86 40.29
C GLY A 382 -9.67 -20.01 41.19
N VAL A 383 -8.52 -19.88 41.83
CA VAL A 383 -8.16 -20.69 42.99
C VAL A 383 -8.74 -19.99 44.22
N THR A 384 -9.82 -20.53 44.72
CA THR A 384 -10.37 -20.18 46.04
C THR A 384 -9.44 -20.70 47.11
N ALA A 385 -8.77 -19.82 47.84
CA ALA A 385 -8.07 -20.15 49.07
C ALA A 385 -9.00 -19.84 50.24
N GLU A 386 -9.39 -20.88 50.98
CA GLU A 386 -10.03 -20.77 52.28
C GLU A 386 -9.08 -20.20 53.35
N PRO A 387 -9.58 -19.43 54.32
CA PRO A 387 -8.78 -18.92 55.44
C PRO A 387 -8.66 -19.96 56.55
N ARG A 388 -7.46 -20.36 56.90
CA ARG A 388 -7.19 -21.06 58.17
C ARG A 388 -6.85 -20.07 59.28
N HIS A 389 -7.60 -20.15 60.34
CA HIS A 389 -7.45 -19.50 61.64
C HIS A 389 -6.28 -20.07 62.45
N GLY A 390 -5.64 -19.19 63.24
CA GLY A 390 -5.01 -19.46 64.54
C GLY A 390 -3.58 -19.95 64.43
N ASP A 391 -2.61 -19.43 65.10
CA ASP A 391 -2.54 -19.19 66.54
C ASP A 391 -1.29 -18.34 66.89
N THR A 392 -1.41 -17.58 67.93
CA THR A 392 -0.41 -16.75 68.59
C THR A 392 0.76 -17.54 69.16
N ARG A 393 2.03 -17.02 69.17
CA ARG A 393 2.91 -16.86 70.34
C ARG A 393 4.27 -16.23 70.00
N HIS A 394 4.52 -15.15 70.69
CA HIS A 394 5.73 -14.58 71.34
C HIS A 394 7.10 -15.23 71.14
N GLY A 395 8.08 -14.35 71.05
CA GLY A 395 9.49 -14.59 71.47
C GLY A 395 10.45 -13.90 70.54
N ASP A 396 10.79 -12.68 70.75
CA ASP A 396 11.86 -12.01 71.50
C ASP A 396 13.30 -12.35 71.04
N THR A 397 14.05 -11.24 70.84
CA THR A 397 15.47 -10.99 71.00
C THR A 397 16.51 -11.28 69.91
N ARG A 398 17.10 -10.14 69.47
CA ARG A 398 18.49 -9.74 69.43
C ARG A 398 19.43 -10.18 68.33
N LEU A 399 19.92 -9.09 67.68
CA LEU A 399 21.32 -8.65 67.52
C LEU A 399 22.34 -9.53 66.78
N GLY A 400 22.95 -8.97 65.81
CA GLY A 400 24.40 -9.07 65.69
C GLY A 400 24.98 -9.35 64.33
N GLN A 401 25.57 -8.28 63.79
CA GLN A 401 26.65 -8.16 62.82
C GLN A 401 26.28 -8.12 61.34
#